data_3691451c0045c5bfd87b410ab23c869a
#
_entry.id   3691451c0045c5bfd87b410ab23c869a
#
_cell.length_a   1.000
_cell.length_b   1.000
_cell.length_c   1.000
_cell.angle_alpha   90.00
_cell.angle_beta   90.00
_cell.angle_gamma   90.00
#
_symmetry.space_group_name_H-M   'P 1'
#
loop_
_entity.id
_entity.type
_entity.pdbx_description
1 polymer ?
#
loop_
_entity_poly.entity_id
_entity_poly.type
_entity_poly.pdbx_seq_one_letter_code
_entity_poly.pdbx_strand_id
1 'polypeptide(L)'
;MRTKTLLGLTLDELTSLVQELGEPKYRAKQLAEWLYVKRATTLDEMTNLPKALRSKLKSCCTIGRSPVALTQVSRDGTEKYLFRKLDRPDQTFETVYIPEEDGRATLCISSQVGCRMGCRFCATGQMGFHGHLSAADVINQVLSVPHSDALTNVVFMGMGEPLDNYKVVASVLEIMTSDYGLAWSPKRITVSTVGPRVGLTRFLEEQRANLAVSLHSPFPEERAEIMPVEGLFPIEEVIETLGKYDFSGQRRLSFEYIVFGGLNDDLRHAKALVELIRPLRSRVNLIPYHPIDGLPYHASDRAVIERFAEYLNAQGVIATIRRSRGQDIDAACGMLSTLKPLS
;
A
#
# COMPACT_ATOMS: atom_id res chain seq x y z
N MET A 1 12.30 14.82 26.45
CA MET A 1 12.78 14.36 25.12
C MET A 1 11.71 13.48 24.49
N ARG A 2 11.42 13.62 23.18
CA ARG A 2 10.51 12.68 22.50
C ARG A 2 11.16 11.29 22.46
N THR A 3 10.48 10.29 22.96
CA THR A 3 10.97 8.90 22.95
C THR A 3 11.06 8.41 21.50
N LYS A 4 12.22 7.91 21.08
CA LYS A 4 12.45 7.45 19.69
C LYS A 4 11.79 6.07 19.49
N THR A 5 11.08 5.87 18.41
CA THR A 5 10.50 4.57 18.04
C THR A 5 11.54 3.74 17.29
N LEU A 6 11.76 2.49 17.71
CA LEU A 6 12.75 1.59 17.10
C LEU A 6 12.22 0.89 15.86
N LEU A 7 10.96 0.46 15.88
CA LEU A 7 10.30 -0.15 14.73
C LEU A 7 10.27 0.85 13.56
N GLY A 8 10.53 0.37 12.36
CA GLY A 8 10.61 1.20 11.15
C GLY A 8 11.96 1.87 10.93
N LEU A 9 12.95 1.72 11.82
CA LEU A 9 14.31 2.18 11.57
C LEU A 9 15.04 1.20 10.64
N THR A 10 15.68 1.72 9.60
CA THR A 10 16.58 0.97 8.73
C THR A 10 17.85 0.52 9.47
N LEU A 11 18.64 -0.38 8.89
CA LEU A 11 19.89 -0.82 9.52
C LEU A 11 20.87 0.35 9.75
N ASP A 12 20.92 1.31 8.84
CA ASP A 12 21.77 2.50 8.96
C ASP A 12 21.29 3.42 10.07
N GLU A 13 19.98 3.60 10.22
CA GLU A 13 19.40 4.37 11.30
C GLU A 13 19.60 3.69 12.66
N LEU A 14 19.48 2.36 12.73
CA LEU A 14 19.80 1.56 13.92
C LEU A 14 21.30 1.64 14.24
N THR A 15 22.17 1.64 13.23
CA THR A 15 23.63 1.77 13.38
C THR A 15 23.98 3.12 13.98
N SER A 16 23.38 4.19 13.46
CA SER A 16 23.55 5.54 14.02
C SER A 16 23.09 5.60 15.47
N LEU A 17 21.93 5.04 15.78
CA LEU A 17 21.39 5.00 17.14
C LEU A 17 22.33 4.28 18.14
N VAL A 18 22.82 3.09 17.79
CA VAL A 18 23.70 2.34 18.71
C VAL A 18 25.03 3.07 18.92
N GLN A 19 25.56 3.73 17.89
CA GLN A 19 26.77 4.55 18.01
C GLN A 19 26.55 5.80 18.91
N GLU A 20 25.41 6.47 18.80
CA GLU A 20 25.01 7.56 19.72
C GLU A 20 24.95 7.10 21.18
N LEU A 21 24.60 5.84 21.40
CA LEU A 21 24.56 5.21 22.74
C LEU A 21 25.93 4.67 23.21
N GLY A 22 27.01 4.87 22.41
CA GLY A 22 28.36 4.40 22.73
C GLY A 22 28.54 2.89 22.55
N GLU A 23 27.75 2.26 21.71
CA GLU A 23 27.77 0.82 21.47
C GLU A 23 28.38 0.46 20.09
N PRO A 24 28.97 -0.72 19.91
CA PRO A 24 29.53 -1.16 18.64
C PRO A 24 28.47 -1.34 17.57
N LYS A 25 28.83 -1.04 16.29
CA LYS A 25 27.92 -1.11 15.12
C LYS A 25 27.17 -2.45 14.97
N TYR A 26 27.79 -3.59 15.32
CA TYR A 26 27.15 -4.90 15.17
C TYR A 26 25.88 -5.05 16.01
N ARG A 27 25.70 -4.22 17.07
CA ARG A 27 24.49 -4.20 17.88
C ARG A 27 23.26 -3.80 17.08
N ALA A 28 23.43 -3.01 16.01
CA ALA A 28 22.34 -2.66 15.10
C ALA A 28 21.70 -3.89 14.43
N LYS A 29 22.54 -4.84 13.99
CA LYS A 29 22.05 -6.11 13.42
C LYS A 29 21.28 -6.95 14.44
N GLN A 30 21.75 -6.97 15.70
CA GLN A 30 21.03 -7.66 16.77
C GLN A 30 19.67 -7.00 17.07
N LEU A 31 19.61 -5.66 17.06
CA LEU A 31 18.35 -4.92 17.20
C LEU A 31 17.41 -5.22 16.03
N ALA A 32 17.89 -5.15 14.79
CA ALA A 32 17.10 -5.47 13.60
C ALA A 32 16.52 -6.89 13.66
N GLU A 33 17.33 -7.88 14.03
CA GLU A 33 16.89 -9.27 14.21
C GLU A 33 15.73 -9.37 15.23
N TRP A 34 15.83 -8.68 16.36
CA TRP A 34 14.77 -8.67 17.37
C TRP A 34 13.51 -7.97 16.89
N LEU A 35 13.66 -6.84 16.19
CA LEU A 35 12.52 -6.06 15.72
C LEU A 35 11.76 -6.75 14.59
N TYR A 36 12.48 -7.28 13.60
CA TYR A 36 11.88 -7.70 12.32
C TYR A 36 11.76 -9.21 12.17
N VAL A 37 12.73 -9.99 12.69
CA VAL A 37 12.72 -11.46 12.56
C VAL A 37 12.03 -12.09 13.77
N LYS A 38 12.47 -11.76 14.98
CA LYS A 38 11.90 -12.29 16.23
C LYS A 38 10.63 -11.55 16.67
N ARG A 39 10.36 -10.40 16.09
CA ARG A 39 9.16 -9.59 16.30
C ARG A 39 8.91 -9.22 17.76
N ALA A 40 9.97 -8.93 18.50
CA ALA A 40 9.90 -8.56 19.91
C ALA A 40 8.90 -7.43 20.16
N THR A 41 8.16 -7.55 21.24
CA THR A 41 7.18 -6.55 21.69
C THR A 41 7.69 -5.72 22.85
N THR A 42 8.71 -6.22 23.55
CA THR A 42 9.37 -5.54 24.67
C THR A 42 10.90 -5.57 24.52
N LEU A 43 11.58 -4.57 25.10
CA LEU A 43 13.05 -4.55 25.13
C LEU A 43 13.64 -5.63 26.03
N ASP A 44 12.85 -6.19 26.95
CA ASP A 44 13.31 -7.26 27.85
C ASP A 44 13.52 -8.59 27.14
N GLU A 45 12.76 -8.84 26.07
CA GLU A 45 12.91 -10.03 25.23
C GLU A 45 14.27 -10.09 24.53
N MET A 46 14.95 -8.95 24.35
CA MET A 46 16.22 -8.84 23.61
C MET A 46 17.40 -9.36 24.44
N THR A 47 17.37 -10.65 24.81
CA THR A 47 18.25 -11.24 25.80
C THR A 47 19.74 -11.31 25.42
N ASN A 48 20.08 -11.29 24.14
CA ASN A 48 21.46 -11.23 23.64
C ASN A 48 22.06 -9.81 23.63
N LEU A 49 21.26 -8.79 24.00
CA LEU A 49 21.76 -7.44 24.24
C LEU A 49 22.21 -7.29 25.71
N PRO A 50 23.33 -6.58 25.95
CA PRO A 50 23.77 -6.28 27.33
C PRO A 50 22.66 -5.58 28.14
N LYS A 51 22.56 -5.91 29.45
CA LYS A 51 21.60 -5.23 30.33
C LYS A 51 21.75 -3.71 30.32
N ALA A 52 22.99 -3.22 30.28
CA ALA A 52 23.28 -1.78 30.19
C ALA A 52 22.70 -1.12 28.92
N LEU A 53 22.84 -1.77 27.75
CA LEU A 53 22.27 -1.28 26.53
C LEU A 53 20.74 -1.30 26.57
N ARG A 54 20.13 -2.38 27.06
CA ARG A 54 18.66 -2.45 27.23
C ARG A 54 18.14 -1.33 28.14
N SER A 55 18.88 -1.03 29.24
CA SER A 55 18.52 0.08 30.13
C SER A 55 18.64 1.44 29.44
N LYS A 56 19.71 1.68 28.66
CA LYS A 56 19.85 2.89 27.83
C LYS A 56 18.70 3.02 26.85
N LEU A 57 18.37 1.95 26.11
CA LEU A 57 17.26 1.95 25.14
C LEU A 57 15.91 2.25 25.83
N LYS A 58 15.64 1.65 27.00
CA LYS A 58 14.41 1.93 27.76
C LYS A 58 14.26 3.38 28.17
N SER A 59 15.36 4.08 28.42
CA SER A 59 15.32 5.50 28.82
C SER A 59 15.04 6.46 27.67
N CYS A 60 15.29 6.09 26.42
CA CYS A 60 15.19 6.99 25.26
C CYS A 60 14.35 6.43 24.09
N CYS A 61 13.97 5.15 24.13
CA CYS A 61 13.29 4.50 23.02
C CYS A 61 12.08 3.68 23.48
N THR A 62 11.15 3.46 22.52
CA THR A 62 10.10 2.43 22.59
C THR A 62 10.23 1.51 21.38
N ILE A 63 9.73 0.28 21.48
CA ILE A 63 9.69 -0.61 20.31
C ILE A 63 8.79 -0.04 19.24
N GLY A 64 7.61 0.48 19.59
CA GLY A 64 6.67 1.05 18.63
C GLY A 64 5.72 0.00 18.04
N ARG A 65 5.44 -1.08 18.75
CA ARG A 65 4.37 -2.01 18.40
C ARG A 65 3.03 -1.44 18.86
N SER A 66 2.04 -1.48 17.97
CA SER A 66 0.65 -1.13 18.29
C SER A 66 -0.25 -2.34 17.99
N PRO A 67 -1.08 -2.77 18.94
CA PRO A 67 -2.03 -3.86 18.70
C PRO A 67 -3.12 -3.42 17.73
N VAL A 68 -3.78 -4.41 17.12
CA VAL A 68 -5.05 -4.20 16.42
C VAL A 68 -6.09 -3.66 17.41
N ALA A 69 -6.73 -2.54 17.08
CA ALA A 69 -7.74 -1.91 17.94
C ALA A 69 -9.14 -2.49 17.72
N LEU A 70 -9.45 -2.88 16.46
CA LEU A 70 -10.72 -3.51 16.08
C LEU A 70 -10.48 -4.45 14.91
N THR A 71 -11.20 -5.57 14.89
CA THR A 71 -11.24 -6.53 13.77
C THR A 71 -12.69 -6.67 13.29
N GLN A 72 -12.88 -6.61 11.97
CA GLN A 72 -14.12 -6.99 11.30
C GLN A 72 -13.82 -8.16 10.36
N VAL A 73 -14.68 -9.17 10.35
CA VAL A 73 -14.50 -10.39 9.54
C VAL A 73 -15.64 -10.49 8.55
N SER A 74 -15.30 -10.57 7.27
CA SER A 74 -16.24 -10.78 6.15
C SER A 74 -16.63 -12.27 6.03
N ARG A 75 -17.77 -12.50 5.42
CA ARG A 75 -18.24 -13.87 5.08
C ARG A 75 -17.30 -14.62 4.14
N ASP A 76 -16.49 -13.90 3.37
CA ASP A 76 -15.52 -14.48 2.43
C ASP A 76 -14.13 -14.70 3.07
N GLY A 77 -14.01 -14.52 4.39
CA GLY A 77 -12.77 -14.69 5.15
C GLY A 77 -11.83 -13.48 5.12
N THR A 78 -12.20 -12.41 4.42
CA THR A 78 -11.44 -11.13 4.46
C THR A 78 -11.57 -10.52 5.85
N GLU A 79 -10.47 -10.01 6.40
CA GLU A 79 -10.46 -9.37 7.71
C GLU A 79 -9.95 -7.92 7.58
N LYS A 80 -10.72 -6.99 8.13
CA LYS A 80 -10.34 -5.58 8.22
C LYS A 80 -9.92 -5.25 9.64
N TYR A 81 -8.73 -4.66 9.75
CA TYR A 81 -8.13 -4.28 11.03
C TYR A 81 -8.02 -2.78 11.15
N LEU A 82 -8.42 -2.25 12.28
CA LEU A 82 -8.22 -0.86 12.65
C LEU A 82 -6.99 -0.74 13.55
N PHE A 83 -6.10 0.18 13.20
CA PHE A 83 -4.94 0.56 14.02
C PHE A 83 -5.06 2.00 14.49
N ARG A 84 -4.46 2.30 15.63
CA ARG A 84 -4.23 3.67 16.11
C ARG A 84 -2.82 4.12 15.73
N LYS A 85 -2.71 5.37 15.27
CA LYS A 85 -1.41 5.95 14.92
C LYS A 85 -0.56 6.12 16.19
N LEU A 86 0.72 5.76 16.13
CA LEU A 86 1.60 5.69 17.30
C LEU A 86 1.82 7.05 17.99
N ASP A 87 1.99 8.11 17.20
CA ASP A 87 2.24 9.47 17.73
C ASP A 87 0.94 10.28 17.96
N ARG A 88 -0.19 9.80 17.43
CA ARG A 88 -1.53 10.43 17.53
C ARG A 88 -2.60 9.36 17.63
N PRO A 89 -2.82 8.78 18.83
CA PRO A 89 -3.76 7.67 19.03
C PRO A 89 -5.23 8.01 18.77
N ASP A 90 -5.55 9.30 18.65
CA ASP A 90 -6.84 9.83 18.19
C ASP A 90 -7.06 9.60 16.69
N GLN A 91 -5.99 9.43 15.92
CA GLN A 91 -6.05 9.10 14.51
C GLN A 91 -5.97 7.59 14.29
N THR A 92 -6.82 7.09 13.40
CA THR A 92 -6.90 5.67 13.06
C THR A 92 -6.72 5.44 11.57
N PHE A 93 -6.29 4.24 11.20
CA PHE A 93 -6.16 3.79 9.82
C PHE A 93 -6.46 2.31 9.71
N GLU A 94 -6.86 1.87 8.53
CA GLU A 94 -7.33 0.51 8.27
C GLU A 94 -6.34 -0.29 7.44
N THR A 95 -6.35 -1.60 7.62
CA THR A 95 -5.53 -2.59 6.93
C THR A 95 -6.42 -3.79 6.64
N VAL A 96 -6.28 -4.42 5.46
CA VAL A 96 -7.13 -5.55 5.08
C VAL A 96 -6.30 -6.78 4.78
N TYR A 97 -6.60 -7.88 5.47
CA TYR A 97 -6.10 -9.23 5.18
C TYR A 97 -7.04 -9.94 4.23
N ILE A 98 -6.51 -10.45 3.14
CA ILE A 98 -7.27 -11.09 2.07
C ILE A 98 -6.71 -12.51 1.87
N PRO A 99 -7.37 -13.55 2.39
CA PRO A 99 -7.00 -14.93 2.11
C PRO A 99 -7.47 -15.35 0.72
N GLU A 100 -6.67 -16.17 0.03
CA GLU A 100 -7.01 -16.76 -1.26
C GLU A 100 -7.11 -18.29 -1.14
N GLU A 101 -7.97 -18.91 -1.94
CA GLU A 101 -8.20 -20.36 -1.93
C GLU A 101 -6.96 -21.20 -2.28
N ASP A 102 -6.02 -20.62 -3.03
CA ASP A 102 -4.77 -21.25 -3.44
C ASP A 102 -3.64 -21.14 -2.39
N GLY A 103 -3.96 -20.73 -1.18
CA GLY A 103 -3.02 -20.58 -0.06
C GLY A 103 -2.24 -19.25 -0.05
N ARG A 104 -2.49 -18.36 -1.00
CA ARG A 104 -1.95 -17.00 -0.93
C ARG A 104 -2.71 -16.19 0.12
N ALA A 105 -2.00 -15.27 0.75
CA ALA A 105 -2.59 -14.30 1.65
C ALA A 105 -1.98 -12.92 1.37
N THR A 106 -2.82 -11.97 1.02
CA THR A 106 -2.42 -10.60 0.68
C THR A 106 -2.82 -9.65 1.80
N LEU A 107 -1.89 -8.81 2.24
CA LEU A 107 -2.19 -7.71 3.14
C LEU A 107 -2.23 -6.39 2.35
N CYS A 108 -3.38 -5.72 2.39
CA CYS A 108 -3.57 -4.37 1.86
C CYS A 108 -3.26 -3.37 2.97
N ILE A 109 -2.16 -2.62 2.84
CA ILE A 109 -1.66 -1.71 3.88
C ILE A 109 -1.85 -0.25 3.50
N SER A 110 -1.99 0.58 4.53
CA SER A 110 -2.15 2.04 4.44
C SER A 110 -0.82 2.76 4.59
N SER A 111 -0.69 3.93 3.97
CA SER A 111 0.48 4.81 4.02
C SER A 111 0.20 6.20 4.62
N GLN A 112 -1.07 6.56 4.76
CA GLN A 112 -1.53 7.84 5.29
C GLN A 112 -2.83 7.66 6.09
N VAL A 113 -3.18 8.64 6.90
CA VAL A 113 -4.54 8.83 7.44
C VAL A 113 -5.25 9.79 6.51
N GLY A 114 -6.28 9.30 5.80
CA GLY A 114 -6.90 10.02 4.69
C GLY A 114 -5.98 10.11 3.46
N CYS A 115 -6.36 10.92 2.45
CA CYS A 115 -5.60 11.09 1.22
C CYS A 115 -5.86 12.46 0.60
N ARG A 116 -4.79 13.15 0.17
CA ARG A 116 -4.92 14.47 -0.48
C ARG A 116 -5.22 14.40 -1.97
N MET A 117 -5.19 13.21 -2.57
CA MET A 117 -5.40 13.06 -4.02
C MET A 117 -6.85 13.32 -4.43
N GLY A 118 -7.81 13.20 -3.50
CA GLY A 118 -9.18 13.62 -3.67
C GLY A 118 -9.98 12.83 -4.71
N CYS A 119 -9.60 11.57 -5.00
CA CYS A 119 -10.36 10.72 -5.92
C CYS A 119 -11.82 10.64 -5.47
N ARG A 120 -12.75 11.03 -6.35
CA ARG A 120 -14.16 11.22 -5.99
C ARG A 120 -14.91 9.92 -5.70
N PHE A 121 -14.40 8.81 -6.18
CA PHE A 121 -14.95 7.46 -5.96
C PHE A 121 -14.38 6.76 -4.72
N CYS A 122 -13.44 7.38 -3.99
CA CYS A 122 -12.71 6.74 -2.92
C CYS A 122 -13.10 7.33 -1.56
N ALA A 123 -13.56 6.49 -0.63
CA ALA A 123 -13.92 6.92 0.72
C ALA A 123 -12.75 7.60 1.44
N THR A 124 -11.53 7.05 1.32
CA THR A 124 -10.32 7.67 1.86
C THR A 124 -10.04 9.04 1.23
N GLY A 125 -10.30 9.21 -0.07
CA GLY A 125 -10.16 10.50 -0.76
C GLY A 125 -11.14 11.56 -0.25
N GLN A 126 -12.36 11.14 0.12
CA GLN A 126 -13.39 12.02 0.69
C GLN A 126 -13.06 12.47 2.12
N MET A 127 -12.25 11.70 2.86
CA MET A 127 -11.81 12.09 4.21
C MET A 127 -10.89 13.33 4.21
N GLY A 128 -10.25 13.65 3.08
CA GLY A 128 -9.13 14.58 3.07
C GLY A 128 -7.87 14.01 3.70
N PHE A 129 -6.83 14.84 3.84
CA PHE A 129 -5.53 14.42 4.36
C PHE A 129 -5.35 14.82 5.82
N HIS A 130 -5.09 13.83 6.68
CA HIS A 130 -4.89 14.03 8.12
C HIS A 130 -3.45 13.75 8.57
N GLY A 131 -2.61 13.16 7.72
CA GLY A 131 -1.18 12.98 7.99
C GLY A 131 -0.58 11.73 7.37
N HIS A 132 0.75 11.74 7.25
CA HIS A 132 1.52 10.57 6.86
C HIS A 132 1.60 9.57 8.02
N LEU A 133 1.55 8.27 7.70
CA LEU A 133 1.97 7.23 8.62
C LEU A 133 3.49 7.22 8.72
N SER A 134 4.03 6.92 9.89
CA SER A 134 5.45 6.68 10.09
C SER A 134 5.87 5.30 9.57
N ALA A 135 7.17 5.07 9.39
CA ALA A 135 7.67 3.75 9.02
C ALA A 135 7.28 2.68 10.05
N ALA A 136 7.22 3.07 11.35
CA ALA A 136 6.73 2.20 12.40
C ALA A 136 5.25 1.84 12.21
N ASP A 137 4.38 2.82 11.92
CA ASP A 137 2.95 2.56 11.68
C ASP A 137 2.76 1.64 10.47
N VAL A 138 3.54 1.84 9.39
CA VAL A 138 3.39 1.04 8.16
C VAL A 138 3.88 -0.39 8.36
N ILE A 139 5.10 -0.60 8.91
CA ILE A 139 5.63 -1.96 9.11
C ILE A 139 4.87 -2.71 10.22
N ASN A 140 4.30 -1.99 11.20
CA ASN A 140 3.48 -2.59 12.24
C ASN A 140 2.23 -3.28 11.69
N GLN A 141 1.64 -2.79 10.60
CA GLN A 141 0.53 -3.47 9.93
C GLN A 141 0.92 -4.89 9.51
N VAL A 142 2.12 -5.05 8.93
CA VAL A 142 2.62 -6.37 8.49
C VAL A 142 2.92 -7.29 9.65
N LEU A 143 3.47 -6.76 10.75
CA LEU A 143 3.96 -7.57 11.87
C LEU A 143 2.89 -7.85 12.94
N SER A 144 1.80 -7.08 13.00
CA SER A 144 0.85 -7.13 14.12
C SER A 144 -0.52 -7.69 13.77
N VAL A 145 -0.81 -7.95 12.49
CA VAL A 145 -2.03 -8.69 12.12
C VAL A 145 -1.94 -10.14 12.59
N PRO A 146 -3.05 -10.76 13.02
CA PRO A 146 -3.05 -12.12 13.56
C PRO A 146 -2.43 -13.16 12.62
N HIS A 147 -2.65 -13.02 11.32
CA HIS A 147 -2.17 -13.95 10.29
C HIS A 147 -0.85 -13.51 9.62
N SER A 148 -0.02 -12.73 10.32
CA SER A 148 1.22 -12.17 9.75
C SER A 148 2.19 -13.22 9.20
N ASP A 149 2.21 -14.42 9.78
CA ASP A 149 3.08 -15.51 9.30
C ASP A 149 2.58 -16.19 8.02
N ALA A 150 1.28 -16.10 7.74
CA ALA A 150 0.67 -16.63 6.53
C ALA A 150 0.79 -15.68 5.32
N LEU A 151 1.26 -14.46 5.51
CA LEU A 151 1.33 -13.47 4.45
C LEU A 151 2.27 -13.90 3.34
N THR A 152 1.77 -13.91 2.11
CA THR A 152 2.54 -14.15 0.90
C THR A 152 2.81 -12.87 0.12
N ASN A 153 1.93 -11.89 0.21
CA ASN A 153 1.99 -10.64 -0.56
C ASN A 153 1.57 -9.44 0.29
N VAL A 154 2.12 -8.27 -0.06
CA VAL A 154 1.68 -6.97 0.47
C VAL A 154 1.40 -6.03 -0.68
N VAL A 155 0.30 -5.28 -0.58
CA VAL A 155 -0.06 -4.24 -1.54
C VAL A 155 -0.30 -2.92 -0.81
N PHE A 156 0.34 -1.85 -1.26
CA PHE A 156 0.08 -0.49 -0.80
C PHE A 156 -1.13 0.08 -1.56
N MET A 157 -2.30 -0.43 -1.25
CA MET A 157 -3.59 -0.07 -1.87
C MET A 157 -4.64 0.28 -0.82
N GLY A 158 -4.22 0.47 0.44
CA GLY A 158 -5.05 0.94 1.53
C GLY A 158 -5.22 2.46 1.51
N MET A 159 -5.27 3.07 2.69
CA MET A 159 -5.47 4.51 2.83
C MET A 159 -4.21 5.28 2.44
N GLY A 160 -4.38 6.32 1.58
CA GLY A 160 -3.32 7.27 1.21
C GLY A 160 -2.63 6.98 -0.12
N GLU A 161 -1.84 7.96 -0.57
CA GLU A 161 -0.95 7.85 -1.73
C GLU A 161 0.47 7.49 -1.27
N PRO A 162 0.97 6.28 -1.56
CA PRO A 162 2.27 5.84 -1.07
C PRO A 162 3.44 6.71 -1.52
N LEU A 163 3.41 7.18 -2.77
CA LEU A 163 4.52 7.97 -3.31
C LEU A 163 4.50 9.44 -2.87
N ASP A 164 3.41 9.92 -2.26
CA ASP A 164 3.38 11.18 -1.51
C ASP A 164 4.08 11.03 -0.13
N ASN A 165 4.17 9.80 0.39
CA ASN A 165 4.93 9.43 1.60
C ASN A 165 6.20 8.64 1.24
N TYR A 166 6.84 8.94 0.11
CA TYR A 166 7.88 8.10 -0.49
C TYR A 166 9.04 7.75 0.45
N LYS A 167 9.53 8.72 1.24
CA LYS A 167 10.66 8.46 2.15
C LYS A 167 10.36 7.31 3.11
N VAL A 168 9.16 7.30 3.69
CA VAL A 168 8.71 6.26 4.61
C VAL A 168 8.52 4.93 3.85
N VAL A 169 7.86 4.98 2.70
CA VAL A 169 7.63 3.79 1.87
C VAL A 169 8.96 3.15 1.45
N ALA A 170 9.96 3.94 1.08
CA ALA A 170 11.30 3.43 0.73
C ALA A 170 11.97 2.72 1.92
N SER A 171 11.95 3.32 3.12
CA SER A 171 12.48 2.66 4.34
C SER A 171 11.75 1.34 4.65
N VAL A 172 10.43 1.32 4.50
CA VAL A 172 9.63 0.10 4.73
C VAL A 172 9.95 -0.97 3.68
N LEU A 173 10.07 -0.60 2.40
CA LEU A 173 10.47 -1.52 1.33
C LEU A 173 11.86 -2.10 1.58
N GLU A 174 12.81 -1.28 2.04
CA GLU A 174 14.14 -1.73 2.44
C GLU A 174 14.05 -2.76 3.57
N ILE A 175 13.33 -2.48 4.65
CA ILE A 175 13.15 -3.40 5.78
C ILE A 175 12.49 -4.70 5.31
N MET A 176 11.47 -4.63 4.44
CA MET A 176 10.77 -5.82 3.96
C MET A 176 11.64 -6.71 3.08
N THR A 177 12.57 -6.12 2.30
CA THR A 177 13.32 -6.86 1.27
C THR A 177 14.77 -7.19 1.67
N SER A 178 15.33 -6.54 2.68
CA SER A 178 16.69 -6.78 3.15
C SER A 178 16.82 -8.02 4.04
N ASP A 179 17.98 -8.64 4.03
CA ASP A 179 18.33 -9.83 4.84
C ASP A 179 18.26 -9.55 6.35
N TYR A 180 18.48 -8.31 6.78
CA TYR A 180 18.35 -7.92 8.18
C TYR A 180 16.90 -7.72 8.62
N GLY A 181 15.98 -7.65 7.68
CA GLY A 181 14.55 -7.41 7.90
C GLY A 181 13.71 -8.66 7.66
N LEU A 182 12.71 -8.56 6.78
CA LEU A 182 11.81 -9.68 6.48
C LEU A 182 12.34 -10.61 5.36
N ALA A 183 13.38 -10.22 4.66
CA ALA A 183 14.01 -10.95 3.55
C ALA A 183 13.01 -11.37 2.44
N TRP A 184 11.98 -10.57 2.19
CA TRP A 184 10.97 -10.87 1.19
C TRP A 184 11.47 -10.53 -0.23
N SER A 185 11.08 -11.35 -1.19
CA SER A 185 11.28 -10.97 -2.60
C SER A 185 10.49 -9.72 -2.94
N PRO A 186 11.09 -8.72 -3.63
CA PRO A 186 10.36 -7.54 -4.10
C PRO A 186 9.12 -7.87 -4.95
N LYS A 187 9.07 -9.06 -5.58
CA LYS A 187 7.91 -9.54 -6.34
C LYS A 187 6.67 -9.80 -5.48
N ARG A 188 6.83 -9.94 -4.16
CA ARG A 188 5.73 -10.09 -3.19
C ARG A 188 5.08 -8.77 -2.83
N ILE A 189 5.65 -7.65 -3.25
CA ILE A 189 5.22 -6.31 -2.85
C ILE A 189 4.79 -5.53 -4.09
N THR A 190 3.62 -4.89 -4.00
CA THR A 190 3.12 -3.98 -5.05
C THR A 190 2.83 -2.61 -4.43
N VAL A 191 3.37 -1.57 -5.01
CA VAL A 191 3.07 -0.18 -4.66
C VAL A 191 2.12 0.39 -5.71
N SER A 192 0.93 0.83 -5.25
CA SER A 192 -0.05 1.50 -6.10
C SER A 192 0.10 3.01 -5.99
N THR A 193 -0.08 3.73 -7.10
CA THR A 193 0.10 5.18 -7.13
C THR A 193 -0.76 5.84 -8.21
N VAL A 194 -1.09 7.10 -7.99
CA VAL A 194 -1.66 7.98 -9.03
C VAL A 194 -0.57 8.67 -9.88
N GLY A 195 0.70 8.53 -9.49
CA GLY A 195 1.87 9.01 -10.25
C GLY A 195 2.47 10.35 -9.82
N PRO A 196 2.59 10.71 -8.51
CA PRO A 196 3.29 11.93 -8.10
C PRO A 196 4.71 11.95 -8.67
N ARG A 197 5.01 12.95 -9.53
CA ARG A 197 6.22 12.99 -10.39
C ARG A 197 7.52 12.67 -9.65
N VAL A 198 7.80 13.37 -8.54
CA VAL A 198 9.05 13.17 -7.77
C VAL A 198 9.08 11.78 -7.12
N GLY A 199 7.98 11.36 -6.50
CA GLY A 199 7.89 10.06 -5.84
C GLY A 199 7.98 8.90 -6.83
N LEU A 200 7.33 9.03 -8.00
CA LEU A 200 7.35 8.03 -9.06
C LEU A 200 8.78 7.86 -9.62
N THR A 201 9.44 8.95 -9.99
CA THR A 201 10.82 8.88 -10.52
C THR A 201 11.76 8.20 -9.52
N ARG A 202 11.75 8.63 -8.26
CA ARG A 202 12.56 8.00 -7.23
C ARG A 202 12.22 6.53 -7.01
N PHE A 203 10.95 6.16 -7.00
CA PHE A 203 10.54 4.75 -6.90
C PHE A 203 11.09 3.93 -8.07
N LEU A 204 11.01 4.44 -9.27
CA LEU A 204 11.50 3.75 -10.47
C LEU A 204 13.02 3.55 -10.46
N GLU A 205 13.77 4.49 -9.93
CA GLU A 205 15.23 4.43 -9.81
C GLU A 205 15.72 3.57 -8.64
N GLU A 206 15.09 3.74 -7.46
CA GLU A 206 15.61 3.21 -6.20
C GLU A 206 14.99 1.86 -5.81
N GLN A 207 13.76 1.52 -6.27
CA GLN A 207 13.01 0.36 -5.79
C GLN A 207 12.88 -0.76 -6.83
N ARG A 208 12.61 -2.00 -6.35
CA ARG A 208 12.41 -3.20 -7.18
C ARG A 208 11.03 -3.83 -7.03
N ALA A 209 10.20 -3.33 -6.13
CA ALA A 209 8.82 -3.78 -5.94
C ALA A 209 7.98 -3.55 -7.20
N ASN A 210 6.89 -4.30 -7.37
CA ASN A 210 5.96 -4.11 -8.48
C ASN A 210 5.27 -2.75 -8.36
N LEU A 211 4.91 -2.19 -9.50
CA LEU A 211 4.20 -0.91 -9.61
C LEU A 211 2.80 -1.13 -10.18
N ALA A 212 1.82 -0.54 -9.54
CA ALA A 212 0.44 -0.43 -10.03
C ALA A 212 0.08 1.05 -10.18
N VAL A 213 -0.39 1.45 -11.34
CA VAL A 213 -0.78 2.85 -11.62
C VAL A 213 -2.29 2.95 -11.71
N SER A 214 -2.88 3.81 -10.89
CA SER A 214 -4.31 4.15 -10.92
C SER A 214 -4.63 4.96 -12.17
N LEU A 215 -5.24 4.32 -13.18
CA LEU A 215 -5.53 4.93 -14.48
C LEU A 215 -7.00 5.37 -14.57
N HIS A 216 -7.92 4.44 -14.46
CA HIS A 216 -9.38 4.56 -14.36
C HIS A 216 -10.10 5.23 -15.56
N SER A 217 -9.48 6.11 -16.33
CA SER A 217 -9.92 6.54 -17.67
C SER A 217 -8.71 6.86 -18.55
N PRO A 218 -8.73 6.47 -19.85
CA PRO A 218 -7.71 6.84 -20.81
C PRO A 218 -7.89 8.26 -21.35
N PHE A 219 -8.98 8.96 -21.00
CA PHE A 219 -9.29 10.32 -21.44
C PHE A 219 -9.02 11.29 -20.30
N PRO A 220 -8.10 12.28 -20.48
CA PRO A 220 -7.72 13.19 -19.41
C PRO A 220 -8.89 13.97 -18.78
N GLU A 221 -9.84 14.45 -19.61
CA GLU A 221 -11.00 15.22 -19.13
C GLU A 221 -11.89 14.36 -18.24
N GLU A 222 -12.21 13.13 -18.66
CA GLU A 222 -13.03 12.20 -17.88
C GLU A 222 -12.27 11.72 -16.63
N ARG A 223 -10.94 11.52 -16.76
CA ARG A 223 -10.11 11.17 -15.61
C ARG A 223 -10.09 12.31 -14.58
N ALA A 224 -10.03 13.56 -15.00
CA ALA A 224 -10.08 14.72 -14.10
C ALA A 224 -11.39 14.82 -13.31
N GLU A 225 -12.50 14.36 -13.91
CA GLU A 225 -13.81 14.33 -13.23
C GLU A 225 -13.83 13.35 -12.05
N ILE A 226 -13.18 12.20 -12.17
CA ILE A 226 -13.13 11.17 -11.12
C ILE A 226 -11.87 11.26 -10.26
N MET A 227 -10.77 11.78 -10.81
CA MET A 227 -9.47 11.95 -10.17
C MET A 227 -8.95 13.38 -10.39
N PRO A 228 -9.28 14.34 -9.52
CA PRO A 228 -8.84 15.73 -9.66
C PRO A 228 -7.31 15.89 -9.74
N VAL A 229 -6.57 14.88 -9.27
CA VAL A 229 -5.10 14.82 -9.34
C VAL A 229 -4.57 14.80 -10.78
N GLU A 230 -5.41 14.55 -11.79
CA GLU A 230 -5.06 14.64 -13.22
C GLU A 230 -4.47 16.00 -13.57
N GLY A 231 -5.00 17.09 -13.01
CA GLY A 231 -4.47 18.43 -13.20
C GLY A 231 -3.04 18.66 -12.64
N LEU A 232 -2.58 17.78 -11.74
CA LEU A 232 -1.24 17.84 -11.14
C LEU A 232 -0.28 16.78 -11.73
N PHE A 233 -0.82 15.61 -12.05
CA PHE A 233 -0.10 14.44 -12.56
C PHE A 233 -0.86 13.84 -13.73
N PRO A 234 -0.79 14.48 -14.92
CA PRO A 234 -1.47 13.99 -16.13
C PRO A 234 -1.07 12.56 -16.45
N ILE A 235 -2.04 11.71 -16.82
CA ILE A 235 -1.76 10.30 -17.08
C ILE A 235 -0.77 10.13 -18.24
N GLU A 236 -0.80 11.00 -19.23
CA GLU A 236 0.11 10.99 -20.37
C GLU A 236 1.57 11.21 -19.92
N GLU A 237 1.83 12.14 -18.98
CA GLU A 237 3.15 12.35 -18.43
C GLU A 237 3.62 11.15 -17.59
N VAL A 238 2.70 10.49 -16.88
CA VAL A 238 2.98 9.26 -16.13
C VAL A 238 3.40 8.16 -17.12
N ILE A 239 2.67 7.95 -18.19
CA ILE A 239 2.97 6.98 -19.26
C ILE A 239 4.34 7.30 -19.91
N GLU A 240 4.60 8.55 -20.25
CA GLU A 240 5.91 8.98 -20.79
C GLU A 240 7.05 8.67 -19.82
N THR A 241 6.85 8.96 -18.53
CA THR A 241 7.84 8.66 -17.49
C THR A 241 8.10 7.16 -17.40
N LEU A 242 7.05 6.34 -17.39
CA LEU A 242 7.16 4.88 -17.36
C LEU A 242 7.88 4.33 -18.59
N GLY A 243 7.67 4.93 -19.77
CA GLY A 243 8.34 4.52 -21.01
C GLY A 243 9.87 4.63 -21.00
N LYS A 244 10.43 5.37 -20.05
CA LYS A 244 11.89 5.48 -19.86
C LYS A 244 12.51 4.31 -19.10
N TYR A 245 11.70 3.36 -18.60
CA TYR A 245 12.14 2.25 -17.75
C TYR A 245 11.72 0.89 -18.31
N ASP A 246 12.54 -0.14 -18.06
CA ASP A 246 12.27 -1.51 -18.50
C ASP A 246 11.42 -2.28 -17.46
N PHE A 247 10.30 -2.82 -17.89
CA PHE A 247 9.42 -3.70 -17.13
C PHE A 247 9.43 -5.15 -17.63
N SER A 248 10.39 -5.53 -18.46
CA SER A 248 10.54 -6.91 -18.95
C SER A 248 11.16 -7.86 -17.92
N GLY A 249 11.85 -7.31 -16.93
CA GLY A 249 12.61 -8.05 -15.92
C GLY A 249 11.81 -8.43 -14.66
N GLN A 250 12.35 -8.08 -13.50
CA GLN A 250 11.79 -8.48 -12.20
C GLN A 250 10.56 -7.67 -11.80
N ARG A 251 10.53 -6.35 -12.08
CA ARG A 251 9.42 -5.46 -11.76
C ARG A 251 8.28 -5.66 -12.74
N ARG A 252 7.07 -5.81 -12.21
CA ARG A 252 5.84 -5.81 -13.01
C ARG A 252 5.20 -4.43 -12.96
N LEU A 253 4.66 -4.00 -14.11
CA LEU A 253 3.80 -2.84 -14.23
C LEU A 253 2.37 -3.32 -14.45
N SER A 254 1.43 -2.78 -13.68
CA SER A 254 0.00 -2.93 -13.91
C SER A 254 -0.70 -1.58 -13.89
N PHE A 255 -1.81 -1.49 -14.59
CA PHE A 255 -2.76 -0.39 -14.52
C PHE A 255 -4.01 -0.86 -13.80
N GLU A 256 -4.40 -0.12 -12.77
CA GLU A 256 -5.64 -0.36 -12.05
C GLU A 256 -6.75 0.44 -12.73
N TYR A 257 -7.83 -0.22 -13.08
CA TYR A 257 -8.95 0.35 -13.81
C TYR A 257 -10.25 -0.04 -13.12
N ILE A 258 -10.79 0.88 -12.32
CA ILE A 258 -12.13 0.71 -11.73
C ILE A 258 -13.14 0.90 -12.86
N VAL A 259 -14.06 -0.05 -12.99
CA VAL A 259 -15.08 -0.05 -14.05
C VAL A 259 -16.38 0.48 -13.47
N PHE A 260 -16.78 1.69 -13.94
CA PHE A 260 -18.02 2.35 -13.56
C PHE A 260 -19.08 2.16 -14.64
N GLY A 261 -20.28 1.75 -14.26
CA GLY A 261 -21.37 1.55 -15.19
C GLY A 261 -21.79 2.83 -15.91
N GLY A 262 -21.77 2.81 -17.23
CA GLY A 262 -22.15 3.92 -18.10
C GLY A 262 -21.18 5.10 -18.13
N LEU A 263 -19.99 5.00 -17.50
CA LEU A 263 -19.00 6.07 -17.48
C LEU A 263 -17.74 5.70 -18.30
N ASN A 264 -17.11 4.57 -17.99
CA ASN A 264 -15.83 4.17 -18.57
C ASN A 264 -15.77 2.70 -18.99
N ASP A 265 -16.92 2.05 -19.15
CA ASP A 265 -17.07 0.61 -19.37
C ASP A 265 -17.39 0.22 -20.83
N ASP A 266 -17.36 1.17 -21.75
CA ASP A 266 -17.66 0.95 -23.15
C ASP A 266 -16.43 0.60 -24.02
N LEU A 267 -16.69 0.20 -25.28
CA LEU A 267 -15.64 -0.18 -26.22
C LEU A 267 -14.74 0.99 -26.64
N ARG A 268 -15.22 2.24 -26.59
CA ARG A 268 -14.41 3.43 -26.86
C ARG A 268 -13.27 3.54 -25.86
N HIS A 269 -13.58 3.31 -24.56
CA HIS A 269 -12.60 3.32 -23.48
C HIS A 269 -11.61 2.16 -23.61
N ALA A 270 -12.10 0.96 -23.93
CA ALA A 270 -11.22 -0.19 -24.13
C ALA A 270 -10.19 0.04 -25.25
N LYS A 271 -10.63 0.61 -26.38
CA LYS A 271 -9.76 0.97 -27.50
C LYS A 271 -8.72 2.01 -27.11
N ALA A 272 -9.16 3.11 -26.50
CA ALA A 272 -8.26 4.18 -26.08
C ALA A 272 -7.25 3.69 -25.03
N LEU A 273 -7.68 2.83 -24.10
CA LEU A 273 -6.78 2.23 -23.11
C LEU A 273 -5.67 1.40 -23.76
N VAL A 274 -6.01 0.56 -24.75
CA VAL A 274 -5.01 -0.22 -25.50
C VAL A 274 -3.99 0.70 -26.16
N GLU A 275 -4.45 1.75 -26.85
CA GLU A 275 -3.56 2.72 -27.52
C GLU A 275 -2.64 3.43 -26.52
N LEU A 276 -3.20 3.89 -25.40
CA LEU A 276 -2.45 4.62 -24.38
C LEU A 276 -1.32 3.79 -23.77
N ILE A 277 -1.57 2.51 -23.45
CA ILE A 277 -0.58 1.66 -22.77
C ILE A 277 0.27 0.82 -23.73
N ARG A 278 0.00 0.87 -25.04
CA ARG A 278 0.71 0.10 -26.08
C ARG A 278 2.24 0.16 -25.99
N PRO A 279 2.87 1.33 -25.68
CA PRO A 279 4.32 1.40 -25.55
C PRO A 279 4.91 0.63 -24.37
N LEU A 280 4.07 0.18 -23.45
CA LEU A 280 4.50 -0.36 -22.16
C LEU A 280 4.21 -1.86 -22.04
N ARG A 281 5.19 -2.62 -21.57
CA ARG A 281 4.96 -4.02 -21.15
C ARG A 281 4.21 -4.03 -19.82
N SER A 282 2.90 -4.06 -19.87
CA SER A 282 2.04 -3.90 -18.72
C SER A 282 0.86 -4.88 -18.71
N ARG A 283 0.09 -4.84 -17.63
CA ARG A 283 -1.17 -5.57 -17.44
C ARG A 283 -2.25 -4.58 -16.99
N VAL A 284 -3.50 -4.97 -17.15
CA VAL A 284 -4.64 -4.21 -16.65
C VAL A 284 -5.40 -5.04 -15.63
N ASN A 285 -5.62 -4.50 -14.45
CA ASN A 285 -6.51 -5.05 -13.44
C ASN A 285 -7.84 -4.30 -13.50
N LEU A 286 -8.87 -4.95 -14.01
CA LEU A 286 -10.24 -4.43 -14.01
C LEU A 286 -10.84 -4.67 -12.63
N ILE A 287 -11.24 -3.59 -11.97
CA ILE A 287 -11.79 -3.61 -10.62
C ILE A 287 -13.27 -3.25 -10.72
N PRO A 288 -14.20 -4.18 -10.47
CA PRO A 288 -15.61 -3.83 -10.37
C PRO A 288 -15.81 -2.75 -9.31
N TYR A 289 -16.50 -1.67 -9.67
CA TYR A 289 -16.83 -0.62 -8.70
C TYR A 289 -17.85 -1.11 -7.68
N HIS A 290 -17.65 -0.77 -6.42
CA HIS A 290 -18.62 -0.98 -5.35
C HIS A 290 -19.21 0.35 -4.94
N PRO A 291 -20.54 0.52 -5.06
CA PRO A 291 -21.20 1.75 -4.67
C PRO A 291 -20.89 2.13 -3.23
N ILE A 292 -20.58 3.39 -3.03
CA ILE A 292 -20.39 4.01 -1.72
C ILE A 292 -21.54 4.98 -1.51
N ASP A 293 -22.17 4.93 -0.35
CA ASP A 293 -23.31 5.76 -0.03
C ASP A 293 -22.98 7.25 -0.24
N GLY A 294 -23.87 7.95 -0.93
CA GLY A 294 -23.72 9.38 -1.24
C GLY A 294 -22.84 9.70 -2.46
N LEU A 295 -22.25 8.73 -3.13
CA LEU A 295 -21.52 8.94 -4.38
C LEU A 295 -22.37 8.62 -5.61
N PRO A 296 -22.23 9.37 -6.73
CA PRO A 296 -23.09 9.26 -7.91
C PRO A 296 -22.71 8.12 -8.87
N TYR A 297 -21.78 7.25 -8.49
CA TYR A 297 -21.26 6.20 -9.38
C TYR A 297 -22.02 4.89 -9.21
N HIS A 298 -22.12 4.12 -10.30
CA HIS A 298 -22.83 2.85 -10.33
C HIS A 298 -21.88 1.71 -10.72
N ALA A 299 -22.19 0.51 -10.24
CA ALA A 299 -21.50 -0.70 -10.68
C ALA A 299 -21.82 -0.98 -12.16
N SER A 300 -20.82 -1.43 -12.91
CA SER A 300 -21.01 -1.95 -14.25
C SER A 300 -21.50 -3.40 -14.21
N ASP A 301 -22.32 -3.79 -15.18
CA ASP A 301 -22.77 -5.17 -15.31
C ASP A 301 -21.57 -6.10 -15.56
N ARG A 302 -21.60 -7.27 -14.92
CA ARG A 302 -20.54 -8.28 -15.03
C ARG A 302 -20.22 -8.63 -16.48
N ALA A 303 -21.25 -8.81 -17.33
CA ALA A 303 -21.09 -9.11 -18.73
C ALA A 303 -20.42 -7.98 -19.54
N VAL A 304 -20.59 -6.72 -19.11
CA VAL A 304 -19.91 -5.55 -19.72
C VAL A 304 -18.42 -5.62 -19.38
N ILE A 305 -18.06 -5.85 -18.10
CA ILE A 305 -16.69 -5.96 -17.66
C ILE A 305 -15.98 -7.14 -18.36
N GLU A 306 -16.66 -8.26 -18.53
CA GLU A 306 -16.12 -9.43 -19.23
C GLU A 306 -15.82 -9.13 -20.70
N ARG A 307 -16.75 -8.50 -21.43
CA ARG A 307 -16.50 -8.06 -22.81
C ARG A 307 -15.36 -7.06 -22.91
N PHE A 308 -15.24 -6.14 -21.96
CA PHE A 308 -14.12 -5.20 -21.87
C PHE A 308 -12.79 -5.96 -21.71
N ALA A 309 -12.71 -6.92 -20.79
CA ALA A 309 -11.54 -7.77 -20.58
C ALA A 309 -11.19 -8.59 -21.82
N GLU A 310 -12.19 -9.22 -22.46
CA GLU A 310 -12.03 -9.99 -23.70
C GLU A 310 -11.44 -9.13 -24.81
N TYR A 311 -11.94 -7.91 -25.00
CA TYR A 311 -11.39 -6.98 -25.98
C TYR A 311 -9.92 -6.66 -25.71
N LEU A 312 -9.54 -6.31 -24.46
CA LEU A 312 -8.15 -6.04 -24.08
C LEU A 312 -7.25 -7.24 -24.38
N ASN A 313 -7.68 -8.45 -23.96
CA ASN A 313 -6.93 -9.67 -24.18
C ASN A 313 -6.77 -10.00 -25.67
N ALA A 314 -7.80 -9.78 -26.49
CA ALA A 314 -7.74 -9.93 -27.95
C ALA A 314 -6.75 -8.96 -28.63
N GLN A 315 -6.49 -7.81 -28.00
CA GLN A 315 -5.48 -6.84 -28.46
C GLN A 315 -4.08 -7.11 -27.87
N GLY A 316 -3.87 -8.23 -27.15
CA GLY A 316 -2.58 -8.61 -26.57
C GLY A 316 -2.27 -7.98 -25.22
N VAL A 317 -3.21 -7.24 -24.62
CA VAL A 317 -3.08 -6.68 -23.27
C VAL A 317 -3.59 -7.71 -22.26
N ILE A 318 -2.75 -8.15 -21.33
CA ILE A 318 -3.17 -9.07 -20.28
C ILE A 318 -4.11 -8.32 -19.33
N ALA A 319 -5.40 -8.59 -19.42
CA ALA A 319 -6.43 -8.01 -18.58
C ALA A 319 -7.01 -9.08 -17.64
N THR A 320 -7.11 -8.76 -16.36
CA THR A 320 -7.71 -9.61 -15.33
C THR A 320 -8.81 -8.87 -14.58
N ILE A 321 -9.93 -9.54 -14.33
CA ILE A 321 -11.00 -9.00 -13.49
C ILE A 321 -10.72 -9.40 -12.05
N ARG A 322 -10.53 -8.42 -11.17
CA ARG A 322 -10.31 -8.69 -9.74
C ARG A 322 -11.59 -9.21 -9.08
N ARG A 323 -11.43 -10.24 -8.27
CA ARG A 323 -12.50 -10.66 -7.36
C ARG A 323 -12.65 -9.61 -6.26
N SER A 324 -13.86 -9.16 -6.05
CA SER A 324 -14.18 -8.28 -4.94
C SER A 324 -14.19 -9.07 -3.64
N ARG A 325 -13.54 -8.54 -2.62
CA ARG A 325 -13.44 -9.17 -1.30
C ARG A 325 -13.85 -8.18 -0.21
N GLY A 326 -14.45 -8.68 0.86
CA GLY A 326 -14.77 -7.89 2.05
C GLY A 326 -15.79 -6.77 1.83
N GLN A 327 -16.73 -6.90 0.88
CA GLN A 327 -17.72 -5.87 0.58
C GLN A 327 -18.64 -5.60 1.77
N ASP A 328 -19.06 -6.65 2.47
CA ASP A 328 -19.98 -6.60 3.61
C ASP A 328 -19.41 -5.93 4.87
N ILE A 329 -18.10 -5.67 4.86
CA ILE A 329 -17.38 -4.97 5.93
C ILE A 329 -16.68 -3.69 5.45
N ASP A 330 -17.05 -3.14 4.29
CA ASP A 330 -16.42 -1.96 3.67
C ASP A 330 -14.88 -2.12 3.52
N ALA A 331 -14.41 -3.29 3.10
CA ALA A 331 -12.99 -3.59 2.94
C ALA A 331 -12.53 -3.69 1.48
N ALA A 332 -13.43 -3.54 0.51
CA ALA A 332 -13.09 -3.52 -0.91
C ALA A 332 -12.28 -2.26 -1.29
N CYS A 333 -11.63 -2.31 -2.46
CA CYS A 333 -10.82 -1.19 -2.96
C CYS A 333 -11.64 0.11 -3.01
N GLY A 334 -11.09 1.19 -2.43
CA GLY A 334 -11.72 2.50 -2.36
C GLY A 334 -12.70 2.69 -1.21
N MET A 335 -13.04 1.66 -0.44
CA MET A 335 -14.06 1.73 0.63
C MET A 335 -13.49 2.04 2.01
N LEU A 336 -12.17 1.98 2.20
CA LEU A 336 -11.56 2.19 3.52
C LEU A 336 -11.79 3.62 4.01
N SER A 337 -12.39 3.73 5.18
CA SER A 337 -12.63 4.99 5.87
C SER A 337 -12.76 4.73 7.37
N THR A 338 -12.10 5.56 8.17
CA THR A 338 -12.17 5.47 9.64
C THR A 338 -13.40 6.19 10.22
N LEU A 339 -14.39 6.51 9.38
CA LEU A 339 -15.52 7.37 9.73
C LEU A 339 -16.62 6.68 10.54
N LYS A 340 -16.63 5.36 10.69
CA LYS A 340 -17.57 4.71 11.60
C LYS A 340 -16.98 4.75 13.01
N PRO A 341 -17.65 5.42 13.98
CA PRO A 341 -17.19 5.43 15.37
C PRO A 341 -17.05 4.00 15.88
N LEU A 342 -16.03 3.77 16.67
CA LEU A 342 -15.97 2.59 17.53
C LEU A 342 -17.16 2.68 18.49
N SER A 343 -18.30 2.04 18.14
CA SER A 343 -19.44 1.87 19.06
C SER A 343 -19.07 0.88 20.16
#